data_06d04e14919a94216b79ceb9be63b902
#
_entry.id   06d04e14919a94216b79ceb9be63b902
#
_cell.length_a   1.000
_cell.length_b   1.000
_cell.length_c   1.000
_cell.angle_alpha   90.00
_cell.angle_beta   90.00
_cell.angle_gamma   90.00
#
_symmetry.space_group_name_H-M   'P 1'
#
loop_
_entity.id
_entity.type
_entity.pdbx_description
1 polymer ?
#
loop_
_entity_poly.entity_id
_entity_poly.type
_entity_poly.pdbx_seq_one_letter_code
_entity_poly.pdbx_strand_id
1 'polypeptide(L)'
;GASNTSVNDIRQIKDEVLFPPNSSKYKIYIIDEVHMLSTSAFNALLKTIEEPPEYVIFIFATTELHKVPATIKSRCQQFHFRLGTVEQIKEVLAKASNELGIQADDEALFWIAREATGSFRDAYTLFDQVAAFSDKHITYDGIRDKLGIVGTDQLNQLCEACCQGK
;
A
#
# COMPACT_ATOMS: atom_id res chain seq x y z
N GLY A 1 9.61 7.57 6.97
CA GLY A 1 9.29 8.88 7.40
C GLY A 1 8.99 9.79 6.24
N ALA A 2 7.75 9.80 5.82
CA ALA A 2 7.26 10.76 4.83
C ALA A 2 7.07 12.09 5.55
N SER A 3 7.99 13.01 5.43
CA SER A 3 7.68 14.43 5.63
C SER A 3 8.97 15.23 5.46
N ASN A 4 9.15 15.79 4.38
CA ASN A 4 9.96 16.94 4.01
C ASN A 4 10.61 16.73 2.66
N THR A 5 9.77 16.46 1.65
CA THR A 5 10.22 16.76 0.29
C THR A 5 10.23 18.27 0.21
N SER A 6 11.30 18.83 0.75
CA SER A 6 11.47 20.26 0.84
C SER A 6 11.69 20.82 -0.57
N VAL A 7 11.47 22.12 -0.73
CA VAL A 7 11.83 22.83 -1.98
C VAL A 7 13.29 22.55 -2.36
N ASN A 8 14.15 22.23 -1.39
CA ASN A 8 15.56 21.93 -1.61
C ASN A 8 15.76 20.57 -2.28
N ASP A 9 14.99 19.53 -1.89
CA ASP A 9 15.07 18.20 -2.53
C ASP A 9 14.63 18.28 -4.00
N ILE A 10 13.60 19.09 -4.26
CA ILE A 10 13.13 19.32 -5.63
C ILE A 10 14.16 20.12 -6.45
N ARG A 11 14.87 21.08 -5.85
CA ARG A 11 15.97 21.78 -6.53
C ARG A 11 17.11 20.83 -6.85
N GLN A 12 17.46 19.96 -5.94
CA GLN A 12 18.48 18.93 -6.18
C GLN A 12 18.07 18.02 -7.36
N ILE A 13 16.84 17.52 -7.40
CA ILE A 13 16.32 16.74 -8.53
C ILE A 13 16.46 17.52 -9.84
N LYS A 14 16.11 18.82 -9.83
CA LYS A 14 16.21 19.68 -11.01
C LYS A 14 17.64 19.83 -11.53
N ASP A 15 18.61 19.93 -10.64
CA ASP A 15 20.02 20.03 -11.01
C ASP A 15 20.55 18.67 -11.50
N GLU A 16 20.17 17.58 -10.85
CA GLU A 16 20.55 16.22 -11.25
C GLU A 16 19.95 15.76 -12.58
N VAL A 17 18.76 16.25 -12.94
CA VAL A 17 18.08 15.93 -14.21
C VAL A 17 18.89 16.38 -15.43
N LEU A 18 19.72 17.41 -15.29
CA LEU A 18 20.54 17.93 -16.38
C LEU A 18 21.66 16.96 -16.83
N PHE A 19 22.00 16.00 -16.01
CA PHE A 19 23.06 15.06 -16.29
C PHE A 19 22.49 13.69 -16.68
N PRO A 20 22.92 13.10 -17.81
CA PRO A 20 22.49 11.77 -18.19
C PRO A 20 22.95 10.69 -17.19
N PRO A 21 22.31 9.53 -17.14
CA PRO A 21 22.75 8.43 -16.33
C PRO A 21 24.08 7.84 -16.83
N ASN A 22 24.96 7.43 -15.91
CA ASN A 22 26.30 6.93 -16.26
C ASN A 22 26.29 5.53 -16.87
N SER A 23 25.39 4.64 -16.45
CA SER A 23 25.39 3.20 -16.77
C SER A 23 24.02 2.65 -17.20
N SER A 24 22.99 3.47 -17.20
CA SER A 24 21.60 3.06 -17.48
C SER A 24 21.03 3.85 -18.65
N LYS A 25 20.00 3.33 -19.29
CA LYS A 25 19.30 4.03 -20.37
C LYS A 25 18.44 5.18 -19.84
N TYR A 26 17.84 5.01 -18.66
CA TYR A 26 16.92 5.97 -18.07
C TYR A 26 17.30 6.33 -16.65
N LYS A 27 16.94 7.54 -16.27
CA LYS A 27 16.96 8.08 -14.91
C LYS A 27 15.52 8.20 -14.44
N ILE A 28 15.12 7.43 -13.42
CA ILE A 28 13.73 7.36 -12.96
C ILE A 28 13.62 8.04 -11.60
N TYR A 29 12.75 9.03 -11.50
CA TYR A 29 12.41 9.70 -10.27
C TYR A 29 11.02 9.29 -9.81
N ILE A 30 10.93 8.62 -8.65
CA ILE A 30 9.68 8.21 -8.03
C ILE A 30 9.41 9.15 -6.87
N ILE A 31 8.33 9.92 -6.96
CA ILE A 31 7.89 10.84 -5.92
C ILE A 31 6.59 10.32 -5.35
N ASP A 32 6.70 9.74 -4.16
CA ASP A 32 5.56 9.20 -3.43
C ASP A 32 4.84 10.33 -2.68
N GLU A 33 3.53 10.18 -2.51
CA GLU A 33 2.62 11.15 -1.89
C GLU A 33 2.84 12.57 -2.43
N VAL A 34 2.92 12.69 -3.74
CA VAL A 34 3.28 13.94 -4.43
C VAL A 34 2.37 15.11 -4.05
N HIS A 35 1.15 14.87 -3.56
CA HIS A 35 0.24 15.90 -3.07
C HIS A 35 0.76 16.65 -1.83
N MET A 36 1.76 16.09 -1.14
CA MET A 36 2.43 16.73 0.01
C MET A 36 3.45 17.81 -0.41
N LEU A 37 3.77 17.90 -1.70
CA LEU A 37 4.65 18.95 -2.20
C LEU A 37 4.00 20.34 -2.05
N SER A 38 4.80 21.30 -1.66
CA SER A 38 4.36 22.69 -1.65
C SER A 38 4.13 23.21 -3.07
N THR A 39 3.31 24.25 -3.21
CA THR A 39 3.07 24.91 -4.50
C THR A 39 4.39 25.40 -5.15
N SER A 40 5.34 25.88 -4.34
CA SER A 40 6.65 26.31 -4.84
C SER A 40 7.49 25.13 -5.35
N ALA A 41 7.40 23.97 -4.74
CA ALA A 41 8.07 22.74 -5.20
C ALA A 41 7.46 22.25 -6.52
N PHE A 42 6.14 22.23 -6.65
CA PHE A 42 5.47 21.93 -7.92
C PHE A 42 5.90 22.89 -9.04
N ASN A 43 5.91 24.19 -8.76
CA ASN A 43 6.33 25.19 -9.76
C ASN A 43 7.80 25.02 -10.18
N ALA A 44 8.68 24.58 -9.27
CA ALA A 44 10.07 24.29 -9.62
C ALA A 44 10.22 23.09 -10.57
N LEU A 45 9.32 22.10 -10.47
CA LEU A 45 9.32 20.91 -11.34
C LEU A 45 8.64 21.16 -12.69
N LEU A 46 7.71 22.12 -12.79
CA LEU A 46 6.86 22.31 -13.98
C LEU A 46 7.67 22.34 -15.27
N LYS A 47 8.74 23.15 -15.32
CA LYS A 47 9.56 23.29 -16.53
C LYS A 47 10.20 21.95 -16.93
N THR A 48 10.66 21.16 -15.97
CA THR A 48 11.30 19.86 -16.22
C THR A 48 10.28 18.80 -16.63
N ILE A 49 9.04 18.90 -16.14
CA ILE A 49 7.95 18.00 -16.52
C ILE A 49 7.38 18.37 -17.91
N GLU A 50 7.43 19.63 -18.29
CA GLU A 50 6.99 20.11 -19.61
C GLU A 50 7.93 19.65 -20.72
N GLU A 51 9.23 19.74 -20.49
CA GLU A 51 10.27 19.39 -21.45
C GLU A 51 11.32 18.49 -20.79
N PRO A 52 10.95 17.24 -20.43
CA PRO A 52 11.89 16.33 -19.77
C PRO A 52 12.95 15.87 -20.78
N PRO A 53 14.23 15.73 -20.35
CA PRO A 53 15.23 15.05 -21.17
C PRO A 53 14.77 13.63 -21.54
N GLU A 54 15.11 13.15 -22.73
CA GLU A 54 14.67 11.84 -23.25
C GLU A 54 15.01 10.65 -22.34
N TYR A 55 16.02 10.80 -21.50
CA TYR A 55 16.46 9.78 -20.54
C TYR A 55 15.79 9.91 -19.17
N VAL A 56 14.87 10.84 -18.95
CA VAL A 56 14.23 11.09 -17.65
C VAL A 56 12.79 10.62 -17.64
N ILE A 57 12.42 9.86 -16.62
CA ILE A 57 11.05 9.42 -16.35
C ILE A 57 10.67 9.86 -14.95
N PHE A 58 9.55 10.57 -14.82
CA PHE A 58 8.93 10.87 -13.54
C PHE A 58 7.75 9.95 -13.27
N ILE A 59 7.71 9.38 -12.08
CA ILE A 59 6.58 8.59 -11.56
C ILE A 59 6.08 9.29 -10.30
N PHE A 60 4.86 9.80 -10.37
CA PHE A 60 4.19 10.45 -9.24
C PHE A 60 3.15 9.51 -8.66
N ALA A 61 3.25 9.19 -7.38
CA ALA A 61 2.23 8.44 -6.66
C ALA A 61 1.46 9.36 -5.71
N THR A 62 0.16 9.16 -5.59
CA THR A 62 -0.67 9.93 -4.67
C THR A 62 -1.95 9.18 -4.32
N THR A 63 -2.39 9.30 -3.10
CA THR A 63 -3.71 8.89 -2.63
C THR A 63 -4.77 9.99 -2.85
N GLU A 64 -4.35 11.25 -3.11
CA GLU A 64 -5.21 12.42 -3.20
C GLU A 64 -5.01 13.19 -4.51
N LEU A 65 -5.41 12.56 -5.62
CA LEU A 65 -5.24 13.15 -6.96
C LEU A 65 -5.87 14.55 -7.11
N HIS A 66 -6.92 14.86 -6.35
CA HIS A 66 -7.58 16.17 -6.39
C HIS A 66 -6.70 17.31 -5.88
N LYS A 67 -5.73 17.03 -5.01
CA LYS A 67 -4.75 18.00 -4.49
C LYS A 67 -3.58 18.26 -5.46
N VAL A 68 -3.37 17.40 -6.46
CA VAL A 68 -2.32 17.62 -7.44
C VAL A 68 -2.75 18.69 -8.45
N PRO A 69 -1.93 19.72 -8.74
CA PRO A 69 -2.27 20.77 -9.68
C PRO A 69 -2.66 20.25 -11.06
N ALA A 70 -3.66 20.88 -11.67
CA ALA A 70 -4.13 20.51 -13.02
C ALA A 70 -3.01 20.60 -14.08
N THR A 71 -2.10 21.54 -13.90
CA THR A 71 -0.93 21.75 -14.76
C THR A 71 0.02 20.54 -14.78
N ILE A 72 0.14 19.82 -13.67
CA ILE A 72 0.90 18.56 -13.59
C ILE A 72 0.09 17.42 -14.20
N LYS A 73 -1.17 17.28 -13.77
CA LYS A 73 -2.05 16.19 -14.23
C LYS A 73 -2.21 16.13 -15.74
N SER A 74 -2.29 17.28 -16.40
CA SER A 74 -2.47 17.37 -17.85
C SER A 74 -1.24 16.92 -18.66
N ARG A 75 -0.08 16.82 -18.00
CA ARG A 75 1.21 16.40 -18.62
C ARG A 75 1.61 14.96 -18.25
N CYS A 76 0.81 14.30 -17.43
CA CYS A 76 1.08 12.95 -16.97
C CYS A 76 0.05 11.97 -17.51
N GLN A 77 0.51 10.78 -17.90
CA GLN A 77 -0.38 9.66 -18.07
C GLN A 77 -0.86 9.21 -16.69
N GLN A 78 -2.17 9.03 -16.52
CA GLN A 78 -2.78 8.69 -15.25
C GLN A 78 -3.15 7.20 -15.22
N PHE A 79 -2.74 6.52 -14.15
CA PHE A 79 -3.09 5.14 -13.86
C PHE A 79 -3.82 5.09 -12.51
N HIS A 80 -5.02 4.52 -12.50
CA HIS A 80 -5.83 4.39 -11.31
C HIS A 80 -5.72 2.98 -10.75
N PHE A 81 -5.12 2.85 -9.58
CA PHE A 81 -5.06 1.61 -8.84
C PHE A 81 -6.27 1.52 -7.90
N ARG A 82 -6.93 0.38 -7.90
CA ARG A 82 -8.06 0.09 -7.01
C ARG A 82 -7.61 -0.78 -5.85
N LEU A 83 -8.38 -0.76 -4.78
CA LEU A 83 -8.23 -1.73 -3.70
C LEU A 83 -8.43 -3.15 -4.25
N GLY A 84 -7.69 -4.11 -3.70
CA GLY A 84 -7.84 -5.51 -4.02
C GLY A 84 -9.17 -6.06 -3.52
N THR A 85 -9.76 -6.99 -4.27
CA THR A 85 -10.90 -7.77 -3.73
C THR A 85 -10.41 -8.79 -2.72
N VAL A 86 -11.30 -9.29 -1.87
CA VAL A 86 -10.97 -10.34 -0.90
C VAL A 86 -10.38 -11.57 -1.60
N GLU A 87 -10.94 -11.96 -2.75
CA GLU A 87 -10.48 -13.09 -3.55
C GLU A 87 -9.06 -12.87 -4.08
N GLN A 88 -8.78 -11.67 -4.61
CA GLN A 88 -7.44 -11.33 -5.13
C GLN A 88 -6.39 -11.35 -4.02
N ILE A 89 -6.72 -10.77 -2.86
CA ILE A 89 -5.80 -10.77 -1.71
C ILE A 89 -5.59 -12.19 -1.21
N LYS A 90 -6.65 -12.99 -1.06
CA LYS A 90 -6.56 -14.39 -0.65
C LYS A 90 -5.68 -15.20 -1.61
N GLU A 91 -5.83 -15.03 -2.91
CA GLU A 91 -5.00 -15.71 -3.91
C GLU A 91 -3.51 -15.35 -3.75
N VAL A 92 -3.19 -14.09 -3.52
CA VAL A 92 -1.81 -13.63 -3.31
C VAL A 92 -1.24 -14.18 -2.00
N LEU A 93 -2.02 -14.20 -0.92
CA LEU A 93 -1.61 -14.80 0.35
C LEU A 93 -1.40 -16.32 0.25
N ALA A 94 -2.23 -17.03 -0.50
CA ALA A 94 -2.05 -18.46 -0.75
C ALA A 94 -0.75 -18.75 -1.49
N LYS A 95 -0.38 -17.93 -2.48
CA LYS A 95 0.92 -18.05 -3.16
C LYS A 95 2.08 -17.81 -2.19
N ALA A 96 2.02 -16.75 -1.38
CA ALA A 96 3.04 -16.44 -0.38
C ALA A 96 3.18 -17.56 0.66
N SER A 97 2.08 -18.12 1.14
CA SER A 97 2.04 -19.25 2.06
C SER A 97 2.79 -20.47 1.49
N ASN A 98 2.53 -20.81 0.23
CA ASN A 98 3.20 -21.93 -0.46
C ASN A 98 4.71 -21.67 -0.64
N GLU A 99 5.11 -20.46 -1.04
CA GLU A 99 6.51 -20.08 -1.22
C GLU A 99 7.31 -20.12 0.09
N LEU A 100 6.67 -19.76 1.20
CA LEU A 100 7.27 -19.79 2.54
C LEU A 100 7.20 -21.17 3.21
N GLY A 101 6.52 -22.16 2.60
CA GLY A 101 6.32 -23.48 3.18
C GLY A 101 5.46 -23.46 4.46
N ILE A 102 4.53 -22.52 4.55
CA ILE A 102 3.57 -22.38 5.62
C ILE A 102 2.24 -22.95 5.16
N GLN A 103 1.64 -23.87 5.90
CA GLN A 103 0.27 -24.28 5.66
C GLN A 103 -0.70 -23.20 6.16
N ALA A 104 -1.70 -22.87 5.38
CA ALA A 104 -2.74 -21.94 5.79
C ALA A 104 -4.11 -22.43 5.32
N ASP A 105 -5.05 -22.49 6.25
CA ASP A 105 -6.41 -22.88 5.94
C ASP A 105 -7.11 -21.78 5.14
N ASP A 106 -8.02 -22.18 4.26
CA ASP A 106 -8.76 -21.28 3.39
C ASP A 106 -9.55 -20.23 4.17
N GLU A 107 -10.12 -20.61 5.30
CA GLU A 107 -10.86 -19.72 6.18
C GLU A 107 -9.95 -18.69 6.87
N ALA A 108 -8.75 -19.10 7.24
CA ALA A 108 -7.74 -18.21 7.82
C ALA A 108 -7.28 -17.15 6.81
N LEU A 109 -6.97 -17.59 5.58
CA LEU A 109 -6.60 -16.67 4.49
C LEU A 109 -7.76 -15.73 4.12
N PHE A 110 -8.99 -16.23 4.11
CA PHE A 110 -10.18 -15.40 3.88
C PHE A 110 -10.34 -14.34 4.96
N TRP A 111 -10.16 -14.72 6.23
CA TRP A 111 -10.23 -13.77 7.33
C TRP A 111 -9.17 -12.67 7.19
N ILE A 112 -7.90 -13.03 6.95
CA ILE A 112 -6.81 -12.06 6.74
C ILE A 112 -7.13 -11.11 5.58
N ALA A 113 -7.60 -11.66 4.45
CA ALA A 113 -7.93 -10.88 3.27
C ALA A 113 -9.08 -9.89 3.52
N ARG A 114 -10.06 -10.27 4.32
CA ARG A 114 -11.18 -9.42 4.71
C ARG A 114 -10.72 -8.29 5.65
N GLU A 115 -9.92 -8.60 6.67
CA GLU A 115 -9.40 -7.61 7.62
C GLU A 115 -8.47 -6.59 6.96
N ALA A 116 -7.77 -6.98 5.91
CA ALA A 116 -6.89 -6.09 5.13
C ALA A 116 -7.64 -4.99 4.34
N THR A 117 -8.97 -5.05 4.27
CA THR A 117 -9.83 -4.01 3.66
C THR A 117 -9.39 -3.55 2.27
N GLY A 118 -8.83 -4.45 1.47
CA GLY A 118 -8.37 -4.18 0.10
C GLY A 118 -6.89 -3.76 -0.03
N SER A 119 -6.17 -3.63 1.09
CA SER A 119 -4.75 -3.28 1.11
C SER A 119 -3.87 -4.53 1.06
N PHE A 120 -3.10 -4.71 0.00
CA PHE A 120 -2.13 -5.81 -0.08
C PHE A 120 -1.02 -5.68 0.98
N ARG A 121 -0.58 -4.45 1.29
CA ARG A 121 0.43 -4.20 2.33
C ARG A 121 -0.06 -4.67 3.70
N ASP A 122 -1.28 -4.31 4.06
CA ASP A 122 -1.85 -4.67 5.36
C ASP A 122 -2.13 -6.18 5.42
N ALA A 123 -2.53 -6.77 4.29
CA ALA A 123 -2.70 -8.22 4.17
C ALA A 123 -1.41 -8.98 4.46
N TYR A 124 -0.30 -8.58 3.85
CA TYR A 124 1.01 -9.19 4.13
C TYR A 124 1.47 -8.94 5.56
N THR A 125 1.29 -7.73 6.07
CA THR A 125 1.65 -7.40 7.47
C THR A 125 0.88 -8.27 8.44
N LEU A 126 -0.42 -8.44 8.24
CA LEU A 126 -1.26 -9.29 9.08
C LEU A 126 -0.91 -10.78 8.90
N PHE A 127 -0.61 -11.22 7.68
CA PHE A 127 -0.15 -12.57 7.40
C PHE A 127 1.15 -12.89 8.13
N ASP A 128 2.15 -12.02 8.06
CA ASP A 128 3.43 -12.19 8.76
C ASP A 128 3.24 -12.23 10.28
N GLN A 129 2.38 -11.36 10.81
CA GLN A 129 2.04 -11.35 12.22
C GLN A 129 1.41 -12.69 12.67
N VAL A 130 0.47 -13.20 11.88
CA VAL A 130 -0.20 -14.48 12.18
C VAL A 130 0.78 -15.65 12.03
N ALA A 131 1.60 -15.65 10.98
CA ALA A 131 2.61 -16.68 10.74
C ALA A 131 3.62 -16.79 11.89
N ALA A 132 3.97 -15.66 12.52
CA ALA A 132 4.96 -15.62 13.59
C ALA A 132 4.55 -16.40 14.86
N PHE A 133 3.25 -16.58 15.12
CA PHE A 133 2.75 -17.35 16.25
C PHE A 133 2.10 -18.69 15.86
N SER A 134 2.05 -19.01 14.58
CA SER A 134 1.45 -20.23 14.05
C SER A 134 2.55 -21.21 13.65
N ASP A 135 2.77 -22.28 14.38
CA ASP A 135 3.82 -23.29 14.14
C ASP A 135 3.76 -23.91 12.72
N LYS A 136 3.94 -23.06 11.68
CA LYS A 136 3.83 -23.35 10.23
C LYS A 136 2.45 -23.78 9.74
N HIS A 137 1.42 -23.71 10.57
CA HIS A 137 0.06 -23.96 10.16
C HIS A 137 -0.87 -22.86 10.68
N ILE A 138 -1.33 -22.03 9.79
CA ILE A 138 -2.24 -20.92 10.07
C ILE A 138 -3.67 -21.43 10.00
N THR A 139 -4.36 -21.45 11.14
CA THR A 139 -5.77 -21.82 11.26
C THR A 139 -6.60 -20.63 11.75
N TYR A 140 -7.87 -20.58 11.41
CA TYR A 140 -8.76 -19.51 11.88
C TYR A 140 -8.93 -19.55 13.41
N ASP A 141 -9.04 -20.74 14.00
CA ASP A 141 -9.12 -20.88 15.45
C ASP A 141 -7.85 -20.35 16.16
N GLY A 142 -6.67 -20.64 15.60
CA GLY A 142 -5.40 -20.11 16.11
C GLY A 142 -5.32 -18.59 16.05
N ILE A 143 -5.83 -17.99 14.97
CA ILE A 143 -5.94 -16.53 14.85
C ILE A 143 -6.87 -15.96 15.92
N ARG A 144 -8.06 -16.54 16.06
CA ARG A 144 -9.08 -16.10 17.03
C ARG A 144 -8.54 -16.13 18.46
N ASP A 145 -7.93 -17.24 18.85
CA ASP A 145 -7.44 -17.45 20.20
C ASP A 145 -6.28 -16.51 20.56
N LYS A 146 -5.38 -16.24 19.59
CA LYS A 146 -4.20 -15.38 19.82
C LYS A 146 -4.49 -13.88 19.72
N LEU A 147 -5.39 -13.48 18.83
CA LEU A 147 -5.77 -12.07 18.67
C LEU A 147 -6.95 -11.65 19.56
N GLY A 148 -7.52 -12.57 20.33
CA GLY A 148 -8.65 -12.29 21.23
C GLY A 148 -9.93 -11.88 20.46
N ILE A 149 -10.12 -12.43 19.27
CA ILE A 149 -11.28 -12.10 18.45
C ILE A 149 -12.51 -12.78 19.04
N VAL A 150 -13.50 -11.98 19.38
CA VAL A 150 -14.78 -12.49 19.88
C VAL A 150 -15.55 -13.11 18.71
N GLY A 151 -15.76 -14.43 18.76
CA GLY A 151 -16.53 -15.12 17.73
C GLY A 151 -18.03 -14.73 17.78
N THR A 152 -18.70 -14.90 16.64
CA THR A 152 -20.14 -14.61 16.51
C THR A 152 -20.96 -15.38 17.55
N ASP A 153 -20.54 -16.59 17.91
CA ASP A 153 -21.20 -17.44 18.90
C ASP A 153 -21.13 -16.82 20.32
N GLN A 154 -19.98 -16.25 20.68
CA GLN A 154 -19.83 -15.56 21.97
C GLN A 154 -20.65 -14.26 22.02
N LEU A 155 -20.73 -13.54 20.90
CA LEU A 155 -21.60 -12.37 20.77
C LEU A 155 -23.08 -12.76 20.89
N ASN A 156 -23.49 -13.83 20.23
CA ASN A 156 -24.84 -14.35 20.33
C ASN A 156 -25.20 -14.77 21.76
N GLN A 157 -24.30 -15.50 22.44
CA GLN A 157 -24.47 -15.87 23.84
C GLN A 157 -24.60 -14.63 24.76
N LEU A 158 -23.78 -13.60 24.51
CA LEU A 158 -23.88 -12.33 25.24
C LEU A 158 -25.23 -11.65 24.99
N CYS A 159 -25.66 -11.58 23.73
CA CYS A 159 -26.96 -11.01 23.36
C CYS A 159 -28.11 -11.78 24.02
N GLU A 160 -28.08 -13.11 23.99
CA GLU A 160 -29.08 -13.96 24.64
C GLU A 160 -29.10 -13.76 26.17
N ALA A 161 -27.92 -13.69 26.81
CA ALA A 161 -27.82 -13.41 28.24
C ALA A 161 -28.38 -12.04 28.59
N CYS A 162 -28.08 -11.02 27.81
CA CYS A 162 -28.66 -9.68 27.99
C CYS A 162 -30.16 -9.66 27.79
N CYS A 163 -30.69 -10.39 26.82
CA CYS A 163 -32.15 -10.49 26.60
C CYS A 163 -32.86 -11.25 27.72
N GLN A 164 -32.16 -12.21 28.40
CA GLN A 164 -32.70 -12.99 29.51
C GLN A 164 -32.53 -12.29 30.89
N GLY A 165 -31.91 -11.11 30.93
CA GLY A 165 -31.70 -10.33 32.14
C GLY A 165 -30.75 -10.99 33.17
N LYS A 166 -29.80 -11.79 32.67
CA LYS A 166 -28.75 -12.44 33.51
C LYS A 166 -27.45 -11.68 33.41
#